data_8d2299d3c70bf410330612d4e6f3e884
#
_entry.id   8d2299d3c70bf410330612d4e6f3e884
#
_cell.length_a   1.000
_cell.length_b   1.000
_cell.length_c   1.000
_cell.angle_alpha   90.00
_cell.angle_beta   90.00
_cell.angle_gamma   90.00
#
_symmetry.space_group_name_H-M   'P 1'
#
loop_
_entity.id
_entity.type
_entity.pdbx_description
1 polymer ?
#
loop_
_entity_poly.entity_id
_entity_poly.type
_entity_poly.pdbx_seq_one_letter_code
_entity_poly.pdbx_strand_id
1 'polypeptide(L)'
;MREIKFRAWEKSNEDLGIDAEEVIKREMIYFYLGDLYWLGEETGDYSFPFDHHVMQYIGLKDKNGKDIYEGDILKDQYTSMIDRVCFDAGRFCIYKSGKGLYKYHPNNLEVIGNIHENPELL
;
A
#
# COMPACT_ATOMS: atom_id res chain seq x y z
N MET A 1 -16.32 3.57 -14.09
CA MET A 1 -15.55 2.32 -14.08
C MET A 1 -14.52 2.37 -12.94
N ARG A 2 -14.39 1.28 -12.20
CA ARG A 2 -13.46 1.21 -11.07
C ARG A 2 -12.01 1.20 -11.55
N GLU A 3 -11.18 2.07 -11.02
CA GLU A 3 -9.75 2.04 -11.26
C GLU A 3 -9.09 0.86 -10.54
N ILE A 4 -8.28 0.11 -11.27
CA ILE A 4 -7.48 -0.98 -10.70
C ILE A 4 -6.02 -0.55 -10.76
N LYS A 5 -5.46 -0.22 -9.63
CA LYS A 5 -4.07 0.21 -9.52
C LYS A 5 -3.43 -0.30 -8.24
N PHE A 6 -2.12 -0.37 -8.27
CA PHE A 6 -1.30 -0.95 -7.24
C PHE A 6 -0.14 -0.02 -6.91
N ARG A 7 0.47 -0.28 -5.78
CA ARG A 7 1.81 0.21 -5.47
C ARG A 7 2.65 -0.94 -4.94
N ALA A 8 3.95 -0.81 -5.03
CA ALA A 8 4.89 -1.81 -4.54
C ALA A 8 5.99 -1.13 -3.74
N TRP A 9 6.33 -1.72 -2.59
CA TRP A 9 7.45 -1.31 -1.77
C TRP A 9 8.64 -2.23 -2.06
N GLU A 10 9.79 -1.67 -2.40
CA GLU A 10 11.01 -2.44 -2.63
C GLU A 10 11.44 -3.17 -1.36
N LYS A 11 11.69 -4.46 -1.48
CA LYS A 11 12.27 -5.25 -0.39
C LYS A 11 13.71 -4.80 -0.13
N SER A 12 14.13 -4.84 1.13
CA SER A 12 15.53 -4.61 1.47
C SER A 12 16.41 -5.74 0.97
N ASN A 13 17.73 -5.50 0.90
CA ASN A 13 18.72 -6.54 0.58
C ASN A 13 18.59 -7.75 1.52
N GLU A 14 18.31 -7.50 2.79
CA GLU A 14 18.10 -8.54 3.79
C GLU A 14 16.89 -9.42 3.45
N ASP A 15 15.78 -8.82 3.05
CA ASP A 15 14.57 -9.54 2.63
C ASP A 15 14.82 -10.39 1.38
N LEU A 16 15.71 -9.96 0.50
CA LEU A 16 16.08 -10.66 -0.73
C LEU A 16 17.21 -11.66 -0.52
N GLY A 17 17.83 -11.72 0.66
CA GLY A 17 18.96 -12.59 0.96
C GLY A 17 20.25 -12.18 0.24
N ILE A 18 20.40 -10.91 -0.11
CA ILE A 18 21.57 -10.35 -0.78
C ILE A 18 22.46 -9.67 0.25
N ASP A 19 23.75 -10.04 0.30
CA ASP A 19 24.75 -9.34 1.11
C ASP A 19 24.97 -7.92 0.55
N ALA A 20 24.70 -6.93 1.38
CA ALA A 20 24.64 -5.55 0.96
C ALA A 20 26.01 -4.86 0.97
N GLU A 21 26.70 -4.86 -0.16
CA GLU A 21 27.65 -3.77 -0.47
C GLU A 21 26.95 -2.64 -1.24
N GLU A 22 25.81 -2.90 -1.88
CA GLU A 22 24.98 -1.90 -2.55
C GLU A 22 23.74 -1.60 -1.71
N VAL A 23 23.58 -0.33 -1.37
CA VAL A 23 22.36 0.16 -0.72
C VAL A 23 21.24 0.22 -1.77
N ILE A 24 20.31 -0.74 -1.73
CA ILE A 24 19.09 -0.62 -2.52
C ILE A 24 18.27 0.52 -1.93
N LYS A 25 18.03 1.53 -2.73
CA LYS A 25 17.15 2.63 -2.37
C LYS A 25 15.71 2.09 -2.26
N ARG A 26 15.13 2.20 -1.07
CA ARG A 26 13.76 1.78 -0.84
C ARG A 26 12.82 2.86 -1.34
N GLU A 27 11.99 2.53 -2.32
CA GLU A 27 11.03 3.44 -2.92
C GLU A 27 9.65 2.80 -3.02
N MET A 28 8.62 3.64 -2.95
CA MET A 28 7.27 3.24 -3.28
C MET A 28 7.05 3.46 -4.78
N ILE A 29 6.65 2.42 -5.48
CA ILE A 29 6.41 2.42 -6.92
C ILE A 29 4.91 2.27 -7.16
N TYR A 30 4.33 3.13 -8.00
CA TYR A 30 2.90 3.13 -8.32
C TYR A 30 2.68 2.70 -9.77
N PHE A 31 1.67 1.87 -10.01
CA PHE A 31 1.40 1.36 -11.36
C PHE A 31 -0.05 0.92 -11.53
N TYR A 32 -0.53 0.93 -12.78
CA TYR A 32 -1.80 0.33 -13.16
C TYR A 32 -1.61 -1.13 -13.55
N LEU A 33 -2.70 -1.91 -13.53
CA LEU A 33 -2.65 -3.34 -13.83
C LEU A 33 -1.98 -3.64 -15.18
N GLY A 34 -2.27 -2.84 -16.22
CA GLY A 34 -1.70 -3.02 -17.54
C GLY A 34 -0.21 -2.75 -17.65
N ASP A 35 0.34 -1.97 -16.73
CA ASP A 35 1.76 -1.55 -16.77
C ASP A 35 2.72 -2.69 -16.40
N LEU A 36 2.24 -3.72 -15.69
CA LEU A 36 3.08 -4.84 -15.26
C LEU A 36 3.77 -5.56 -16.41
N TYR A 37 3.03 -5.85 -17.47
CA TYR A 37 3.58 -6.53 -18.64
C TYR A 37 4.58 -5.64 -19.39
N TRP A 38 4.22 -4.38 -19.55
CA TRP A 38 5.04 -3.40 -20.25
C TRP A 38 6.37 -3.14 -19.54
N LEU A 39 6.35 -3.03 -18.22
CA LEU A 39 7.57 -2.89 -17.40
C LEU A 39 8.51 -4.08 -17.59
N GLY A 40 7.99 -5.29 -17.60
CA GLY A 40 8.78 -6.50 -17.84
C GLY A 40 9.43 -6.50 -19.21
N GLU A 41 8.75 -6.06 -20.25
CA GLU A 41 9.29 -5.97 -21.60
C GLU A 41 10.38 -4.89 -21.73
N GLU A 42 10.20 -3.74 -21.09
CA GLU A 42 11.16 -2.64 -21.15
C GLU A 42 12.45 -2.93 -20.40
N THR A 43 12.33 -3.48 -19.20
CA THR A 43 13.45 -3.73 -18.30
C THR A 43 14.10 -5.09 -18.50
N GLY A 44 13.41 -6.04 -19.14
CA GLY A 44 13.79 -7.45 -19.17
C GLY A 44 13.65 -8.15 -17.84
N ASP A 45 13.11 -7.47 -16.83
CA ASP A 45 12.93 -8.01 -15.49
C ASP A 45 11.46 -8.39 -15.26
N TYR A 46 11.17 -9.67 -15.50
CA TYR A 46 9.85 -10.25 -15.29
C TYR A 46 9.61 -10.72 -13.85
N SER A 47 10.59 -10.57 -12.96
CA SER A 47 10.41 -10.84 -11.53
C SER A 47 9.62 -9.75 -10.83
N PHE A 48 9.60 -8.52 -11.37
CA PHE A 48 8.76 -7.43 -10.88
C PHE A 48 7.26 -7.76 -11.12
N PRO A 49 6.37 -7.60 -10.14
CA PRO A 49 6.61 -7.05 -8.79
C PRO A 49 6.89 -8.12 -7.71
N PHE A 50 7.28 -9.35 -8.07
CA PHE A 50 7.44 -10.46 -7.12
C PHE A 50 8.50 -10.21 -6.06
N ASP A 51 9.50 -9.38 -6.37
CA ASP A 51 10.54 -8.97 -5.43
C ASP A 51 10.13 -7.77 -4.55
N HIS A 52 8.85 -7.40 -4.58
CA HIS A 52 8.30 -6.24 -3.89
C HIS A 52 7.09 -6.62 -3.05
N HIS A 53 6.81 -5.83 -2.03
CA HIS A 53 5.53 -5.91 -1.31
C HIS A 53 4.46 -5.16 -2.09
N VAL A 54 3.57 -5.88 -2.74
CA VAL A 54 2.52 -5.31 -3.59
C VAL A 54 1.27 -5.00 -2.76
N MET A 55 0.76 -3.81 -2.93
CA MET A 55 -0.43 -3.31 -2.25
C MET A 55 -1.42 -2.76 -3.26
N GLN A 56 -2.71 -3.04 -3.05
CA GLN A 56 -3.77 -2.61 -3.95
C GLN A 56 -4.42 -1.31 -3.48
N TYR A 57 -4.75 -0.44 -4.45
CA TYR A 57 -5.66 0.68 -4.24
C TYR A 57 -7.05 0.16 -3.84
N ILE A 58 -7.60 0.66 -2.74
CA ILE A 58 -8.85 0.14 -2.19
C ILE A 58 -10.11 0.73 -2.86
N GLY A 59 -9.95 1.68 -3.77
CA GLY A 59 -11.06 2.30 -4.47
C GLY A 59 -11.65 3.54 -3.78
N LEU A 60 -11.05 3.99 -2.70
CA LEU A 60 -11.47 5.18 -1.95
C LEU A 60 -10.35 6.20 -1.85
N LYS A 61 -10.73 7.47 -1.79
CA LYS A 61 -9.83 8.59 -1.48
C LYS A 61 -10.11 9.09 -0.07
N ASP A 62 -9.08 9.59 0.58
CA ASP A 62 -9.22 10.20 1.90
C ASP A 62 -9.85 11.60 1.82
N LYS A 63 -9.97 12.27 2.96
CA LYS A 63 -10.54 13.62 3.05
C LYS A 63 -9.81 14.67 2.21
N ASN A 64 -8.54 14.43 1.88
CA ASN A 64 -7.70 15.34 1.08
C ASN A 64 -7.63 14.95 -0.40
N GLY A 65 -8.39 13.94 -0.81
CA GLY A 65 -8.36 13.41 -2.18
C GLY A 65 -7.20 12.48 -2.46
N LYS A 66 -6.47 12.03 -1.44
CA LYS A 66 -5.38 11.09 -1.57
C LYS A 66 -5.91 9.65 -1.68
N ASP A 67 -5.40 8.90 -2.64
CA ASP A 67 -5.73 7.49 -2.79
C ASP A 67 -5.34 6.68 -1.57
N ILE A 68 -6.22 5.77 -1.15
CA ILE A 68 -5.97 4.87 -0.03
C ILE A 68 -5.57 3.49 -0.56
N TYR A 69 -4.43 2.99 -0.10
CA TYR A 69 -3.90 1.65 -0.45
C TYR A 69 -3.87 0.73 0.76
N GLU A 70 -3.83 -0.57 0.50
CA GLU A 70 -3.42 -1.53 1.53
C GLU A 70 -2.10 -1.08 2.16
N GLY A 71 -1.96 -1.24 3.45
CA GLY A 71 -0.77 -0.84 4.18
C GLY A 71 -0.71 0.63 4.56
N ASP A 72 -1.65 1.46 4.09
CA ASP A 72 -1.76 2.83 4.57
C ASP A 72 -2.16 2.87 6.03
N ILE A 73 -1.60 3.83 6.75
CA ILE A 73 -1.98 4.16 8.12
C ILE A 73 -2.98 5.31 8.05
N LEU A 74 -4.17 5.05 8.55
CA LEU A 74 -5.29 5.99 8.54
C LEU A 74 -5.54 6.54 9.94
N LYS A 75 -5.90 7.80 9.99
CA LYS A 75 -6.49 8.44 11.16
C LYS A 75 -7.96 8.73 10.86
N ASP A 76 -8.85 8.23 11.70
CA ASP A 76 -10.25 8.60 11.68
C ASP A 76 -10.45 9.80 12.61
N GLN A 77 -10.87 10.92 12.04
CA GLN A 77 -11.04 12.16 12.80
C GLN A 77 -12.21 12.12 13.76
N TYR A 78 -13.21 11.30 13.47
CA TYR A 78 -14.38 11.18 14.33
C TYR A 78 -14.08 10.40 15.62
N THR A 79 -13.33 9.28 15.51
CA THR A 79 -13.04 8.39 16.64
C THR A 79 -11.61 8.55 17.18
N SER A 80 -10.78 9.32 16.51
CA SER A 80 -9.33 9.44 16.78
C SER A 80 -8.56 8.12 16.60
N MET A 81 -9.15 7.13 15.92
CA MET A 81 -8.48 5.86 15.61
C MET A 81 -7.27 6.10 14.70
N ILE A 82 -6.17 5.42 15.01
CA ILE A 82 -5.00 5.31 14.14
C ILE A 82 -4.71 3.83 13.95
N ASP A 83 -4.79 3.35 12.72
CA ASP A 83 -4.53 1.96 12.38
C ASP A 83 -4.30 1.80 10.87
N ARG A 84 -3.91 0.61 10.47
CA ARG A 84 -3.57 0.29 9.08
C ARG A 84 -4.70 -0.39 8.34
N VAL A 85 -4.70 -0.20 7.02
CA VAL A 85 -5.57 -0.90 6.08
C VAL A 85 -4.98 -2.27 5.78
N CYS A 86 -5.79 -3.30 5.90
CA CYS A 86 -5.44 -4.66 5.51
C CYS A 86 -6.53 -5.25 4.60
N PHE A 87 -6.23 -6.40 4.01
CA PHE A 87 -7.20 -7.22 3.30
C PHE A 87 -7.39 -8.53 4.07
N ASP A 88 -8.59 -8.78 4.55
CA ASP A 88 -8.92 -9.97 5.30
C ASP A 88 -10.38 -10.37 5.08
N ALA A 89 -10.63 -11.67 5.09
CA ALA A 89 -11.97 -12.21 4.86
C ALA A 89 -12.66 -11.68 3.59
N GLY A 90 -11.87 -11.51 2.51
CA GLY A 90 -12.39 -11.08 1.22
C GLY A 90 -12.69 -9.60 1.10
N ARG A 91 -12.24 -8.76 2.03
CA ARG A 91 -12.52 -7.32 2.04
C ARG A 91 -11.38 -6.49 2.60
N PHE A 92 -11.33 -5.22 2.22
CA PHE A 92 -10.46 -4.24 2.88
C PHE A 92 -11.04 -3.85 4.23
N CYS A 93 -10.21 -3.81 5.25
CA CYS A 93 -10.62 -3.57 6.62
C CYS A 93 -9.54 -2.84 7.41
N ILE A 94 -9.90 -2.41 8.61
CA ILE A 94 -8.97 -1.89 9.61
C ILE A 94 -8.44 -3.04 10.45
N TYR A 95 -7.13 -3.14 10.57
CA TYR A 95 -6.44 -4.32 11.12
C TYR A 95 -6.91 -4.72 12.53
N LYS A 96 -6.86 -3.80 13.48
CA LYS A 96 -7.19 -4.13 14.89
C LYS A 96 -8.66 -4.43 15.11
N SER A 97 -9.55 -3.64 14.51
CA SER A 97 -10.99 -3.81 14.71
C SER A 97 -11.60 -4.88 13.83
N GLY A 98 -10.95 -5.20 12.70
CA GLY A 98 -11.51 -6.06 11.67
C GLY A 98 -12.70 -5.45 10.93
N LYS A 99 -13.07 -4.21 11.22
CA LYS A 99 -14.19 -3.53 10.58
C LYS A 99 -13.88 -3.21 9.13
N GLY A 100 -14.80 -3.53 8.22
CA GLY A 100 -14.69 -3.16 6.82
C GLY A 100 -14.65 -1.64 6.64
N LEU A 101 -13.89 -1.18 5.66
CA LEU A 101 -13.75 0.26 5.40
C LEU A 101 -15.05 0.95 5.03
N TYR A 102 -16.04 0.20 4.52
CA TYR A 102 -17.38 0.74 4.25
C TYR A 102 -18.08 1.31 5.49
N LYS A 103 -17.63 0.96 6.70
CA LYS A 103 -18.17 1.49 7.96
C LYS A 103 -17.61 2.86 8.33
N TYR A 104 -16.60 3.33 7.63
CA TYR A 104 -15.98 4.64 7.85
C TYR A 104 -16.36 5.58 6.72
N HIS A 105 -16.63 6.83 7.07
CA HIS A 105 -16.88 7.85 6.06
C HIS A 105 -15.52 8.36 5.52
N PRO A 106 -15.28 8.31 4.19
CA PRO A 106 -13.99 8.72 3.63
C PRO A 106 -13.56 10.14 3.98
N ASN A 107 -14.52 11.06 4.13
CA ASN A 107 -14.25 12.45 4.52
C ASN A 107 -13.71 12.58 5.96
N ASN A 108 -13.79 11.54 6.77
CA ASN A 108 -13.22 11.51 8.12
C ASN A 108 -11.88 10.79 8.17
N LEU A 109 -11.47 10.16 7.08
CA LEU A 109 -10.23 9.39 7.01
C LEU A 109 -9.10 10.24 6.43
N GLU A 110 -7.94 10.15 7.04
CA GLU A 110 -6.72 10.79 6.57
C GLU A 110 -5.58 9.78 6.50
N VAL A 111 -4.94 9.70 5.34
CA VAL A 111 -3.70 8.92 5.20
C VAL A 111 -2.57 9.71 5.85
N ILE A 112 -2.02 9.17 6.95
CA ILE A 112 -0.93 9.82 7.70
C ILE A 112 0.43 9.18 7.47
N GLY A 113 0.46 8.04 6.78
CA GLY A 113 1.68 7.31 6.46
C GLY A 113 1.36 5.92 5.95
N ASN A 114 2.33 5.04 5.97
CA ASN A 114 2.15 3.63 5.62
C ASN A 114 3.07 2.74 6.46
N ILE A 115 2.78 1.44 6.47
CA ILE A 115 3.49 0.47 7.32
C ILE A 115 4.97 0.31 6.97
N HIS A 116 5.39 0.67 5.76
CA HIS A 116 6.78 0.52 5.31
C HIS A 116 7.63 1.74 5.66
N GLU A 117 7.11 2.93 5.44
CA GLU A 117 7.84 4.20 5.66
C GLU A 117 7.66 4.74 7.09
N ASN A 118 6.51 4.48 7.72
CA ASN A 118 6.11 5.10 8.99
C ASN A 118 5.61 4.08 10.03
N PRO A 119 6.30 2.95 10.26
CA PRO A 119 5.83 1.94 11.21
C PRO A 119 5.73 2.46 12.65
N GLU A 120 6.46 3.52 12.99
CA GLU A 120 6.43 4.18 14.29
C GLU A 120 5.08 4.82 14.65
N LEU A 121 4.21 5.04 13.67
CA LEU A 121 2.88 5.60 13.89
C LEU A 121 1.88 4.59 14.46
N LEU A 122 2.22 3.32 14.42
CA LEU A 122 1.34 2.24 14.92
C LEU A 122 1.55 1.91 16.38
#